data_0f8e7c7d78a5899b04514a3f1bc933df
#
_entry.id   0f8e7c7d78a5899b04514a3f1bc933df
#
_cell.length_a   1.000
_cell.length_b   1.000
_cell.length_c   1.000
_cell.angle_alpha   90.00
_cell.angle_beta   90.00
_cell.angle_gamma   90.00
#
_symmetry.space_group_name_H-M   'P 1'
#
loop_
_entity.id
_entity.type
_entity.pdbx_description
1 polymer ?
#
loop_
_entity_poly.entity_id
_entity_poly.type
_entity_poly.pdbx_seq_one_letter_code
_entity_poly.pdbx_strand_id
1 'polypeptide(L)'
;GINFSDEAKRELSVITSAVTEILNMTVDSFINDDIERASHVEPLEQVIDKLNKRLKARHVARLQNGECTIELGFIFTDLLTNYERVSDHCSNVAVYTMQLPSDKLDAHKYLAKIKSSEQGSFVEDFNMYDAKYALD
;
A
#
# COMPACT_ATOMS: atom_id res chain seq x y z
N GLY A 1 -20.22 -5.95 -23.53
CA GLY A 1 -19.72 -6.32 -22.24
C GLY A 1 -19.82 -5.20 -21.21
N ILE A 2 -19.84 -5.60 -19.96
CA ILE A 2 -19.89 -4.65 -18.84
C ILE A 2 -18.46 -4.21 -18.52
N ASN A 3 -18.20 -2.93 -18.63
CA ASN A 3 -16.87 -2.36 -18.38
C ASN A 3 -16.94 -1.31 -17.28
N PHE A 4 -15.83 -1.17 -16.54
CA PHE A 4 -15.68 -0.07 -15.61
C PHE A 4 -15.65 1.25 -16.36
N SER A 5 -16.12 2.34 -15.68
CA SER A 5 -15.99 3.69 -16.20
C SER A 5 -14.51 4.07 -16.37
N ASP A 6 -14.24 5.08 -17.18
CA ASP A 6 -12.87 5.56 -17.38
C ASP A 6 -12.27 6.06 -16.06
N GLU A 7 -13.08 6.68 -15.21
CA GLU A 7 -12.66 7.12 -13.88
C GLU A 7 -12.25 5.92 -13.02
N ALA A 8 -13.08 4.86 -12.98
CA ALA A 8 -12.78 3.65 -12.20
C ALA A 8 -11.53 2.95 -12.73
N LYS A 9 -11.36 2.88 -14.05
CA LYS A 9 -10.15 2.30 -14.67
C LYS A 9 -8.90 3.06 -14.26
N ARG A 10 -8.98 4.38 -14.21
CA ARG A 10 -7.87 5.23 -13.80
C ARG A 10 -7.51 4.99 -12.34
N GLU A 11 -8.53 4.93 -11.48
CA GLU A 11 -8.35 4.63 -10.06
C GLU A 11 -7.71 3.26 -9.85
N LEU A 12 -8.19 2.25 -10.56
CA LEU A 12 -7.59 0.90 -10.49
C LEU A 12 -6.14 0.89 -10.98
N SER A 13 -5.83 1.67 -12.01
CA SER A 13 -4.46 1.79 -12.51
C SER A 13 -3.54 2.37 -11.45
N VAL A 14 -3.99 3.40 -10.73
CA VAL A 14 -3.20 4.04 -9.67
C VAL A 14 -2.92 3.04 -8.54
N ILE A 15 -3.95 2.38 -8.01
CA ILE A 15 -3.74 1.45 -6.90
C ILE A 15 -2.97 0.21 -7.32
N THR A 16 -3.17 -0.28 -8.53
CA THR A 16 -2.41 -1.41 -9.07
C THR A 16 -0.93 -1.07 -9.14
N SER A 17 -0.59 0.14 -9.58
CA SER A 17 0.80 0.60 -9.62
C SER A 17 1.41 0.67 -8.22
N ALA A 18 0.67 1.17 -7.25
CA ALA A 18 1.13 1.27 -5.87
C ALA A 18 1.36 -0.12 -5.26
N VAL A 19 0.44 -1.06 -5.48
CA VAL A 19 0.56 -2.43 -4.96
C VAL A 19 1.72 -3.16 -5.65
N THR A 20 1.92 -2.93 -6.94
CA THR A 20 3.06 -3.50 -7.66
C THR A 20 4.37 -2.98 -7.09
N GLU A 21 4.44 -1.70 -6.81
CA GLU A 21 5.65 -1.11 -6.20
C GLU A 21 5.95 -1.71 -4.83
N ILE A 22 4.94 -1.80 -3.95
CA ILE A 22 5.16 -2.34 -2.61
C ILE A 22 5.57 -3.80 -2.65
N LEU A 23 4.97 -4.58 -3.55
CA LEU A 23 5.30 -5.99 -3.73
C LEU A 23 6.75 -6.15 -4.17
N ASN A 24 7.18 -5.39 -5.19
CA ASN A 24 8.55 -5.43 -5.69
C ASN A 24 9.56 -5.01 -4.63
N MET A 25 9.27 -3.95 -3.88
CA MET A 25 10.12 -3.50 -2.77
C MET A 25 10.28 -4.57 -1.71
N THR A 26 9.17 -5.21 -1.35
CA THR A 26 9.15 -6.23 -0.29
C THR A 26 9.95 -7.45 -0.70
N VAL A 27 9.70 -7.98 -1.91
CA VAL A 27 10.42 -9.15 -2.42
C VAL A 27 11.91 -8.86 -2.55
N ASP A 28 12.24 -7.72 -3.12
CA ASP A 28 13.62 -7.30 -3.34
C ASP A 28 14.38 -7.15 -2.01
N SER A 29 13.76 -6.49 -1.03
CA SER A 29 14.37 -6.31 0.28
C SER A 29 14.56 -7.65 1.02
N PHE A 30 13.60 -8.56 0.88
CA PHE A 30 13.68 -9.88 1.51
C PHE A 30 14.81 -10.74 0.90
N ILE A 31 14.87 -10.77 -0.44
CA ILE A 31 15.88 -11.58 -1.15
C ILE A 31 17.29 -11.05 -0.89
N ASN A 32 17.47 -9.75 -0.79
CA ASN A 32 18.77 -9.10 -0.66
C ASN A 32 19.12 -8.70 0.78
N ASP A 33 18.28 -9.06 1.74
CA ASP A 33 18.43 -8.66 3.16
C ASP A 33 18.61 -7.15 3.30
N ASP A 34 17.90 -6.37 2.49
CA ASP A 34 18.04 -4.92 2.42
C ASP A 34 17.09 -4.26 3.42
N ILE A 35 17.58 -4.05 4.63
CA ILE A 35 16.81 -3.49 5.73
C ILE A 35 16.38 -2.05 5.44
N GLU A 36 17.24 -1.27 4.82
CA GLU A 36 16.93 0.12 4.47
C GLU A 36 15.74 0.17 3.50
N ARG A 37 15.78 -0.66 2.46
CA ARG A 37 14.68 -0.72 1.50
C ARG A 37 13.38 -1.21 2.16
N ALA A 38 13.48 -2.19 3.07
CA ALA A 38 12.34 -2.69 3.83
C ALA A 38 11.70 -1.59 4.69
N SER A 39 12.50 -0.65 5.19
CA SER A 39 11.99 0.47 6.00
C SER A 39 11.08 1.42 5.23
N HIS A 40 11.16 1.42 3.89
CA HIS A 40 10.31 2.26 3.04
C HIS A 40 8.95 1.62 2.72
N VAL A 41 8.77 0.35 3.06
CA VAL A 41 7.52 -0.38 2.77
C VAL A 41 6.35 0.15 3.61
N GLU A 42 6.57 0.40 4.89
CA GLU A 42 5.51 0.84 5.80
C GLU A 42 4.86 2.18 5.37
N PRO A 43 5.64 3.23 5.00
CA PRO A 43 5.03 4.46 4.50
C PRO A 43 4.16 4.23 3.26
N LEU A 44 4.60 3.39 2.34
CA LEU A 44 3.83 3.07 1.14
C LEU A 44 2.58 2.26 1.49
N GLU A 45 2.67 1.34 2.44
CA GLU A 45 1.51 0.58 2.91
C GLU A 45 0.43 1.53 3.46
N GLN A 46 0.83 2.53 4.23
CA GLN A 46 -0.12 3.50 4.77
C GLN A 46 -0.76 4.36 3.68
N VAL A 47 -0.01 4.71 2.64
CA VAL A 47 -0.57 5.41 1.47
C VAL A 47 -1.58 4.53 0.75
N ILE A 48 -1.28 3.24 0.57
CA ILE A 48 -2.19 2.28 -0.07
C ILE A 48 -3.47 2.13 0.75
N ASP A 49 -3.36 2.04 2.08
CA ASP A 49 -4.52 1.95 2.96
C ASP A 49 -5.43 3.18 2.81
N LYS A 50 -4.84 4.36 2.83
CA LYS A 50 -5.56 5.62 2.62
C LYS A 50 -6.23 5.65 1.25
N LEU A 51 -5.49 5.28 0.20
CA LEU A 51 -5.98 5.24 -1.16
C LEU A 51 -7.15 4.26 -1.30
N ASN A 52 -7.02 3.09 -0.70
CA ASN A 52 -8.04 2.05 -0.69
C ASN A 52 -9.35 2.57 -0.11
N LYS A 53 -9.29 3.24 1.03
CA LYS A 53 -10.47 3.83 1.68
C LYS A 53 -11.12 4.91 0.80
N ARG A 54 -10.33 5.74 0.16
CA ARG A 54 -10.84 6.78 -0.75
C ARG A 54 -11.51 6.17 -1.97
N LEU A 55 -10.94 5.12 -2.54
CA LEU A 55 -11.51 4.45 -3.71
C LEU A 55 -12.82 3.78 -3.37
N LYS A 56 -12.91 3.14 -2.19
CA LYS A 56 -14.17 2.55 -1.73
C LYS A 56 -15.26 3.61 -1.58
N ALA A 57 -14.92 4.76 -1.00
CA ALA A 57 -15.87 5.86 -0.84
C ALA A 57 -16.34 6.42 -2.18
N ARG A 58 -15.42 6.61 -3.12
CA ARG A 58 -15.77 7.08 -4.48
C ARG A 58 -16.69 6.08 -5.18
N HIS A 59 -16.42 4.81 -4.99
CA HIS A 59 -17.22 3.75 -5.63
C HIS A 59 -18.64 3.71 -5.07
N VAL A 60 -18.79 3.86 -3.74
CA VAL A 60 -20.12 3.95 -3.12
C VAL A 60 -20.89 5.14 -3.70
N ALA A 61 -20.23 6.28 -3.88
CA ALA A 61 -20.87 7.46 -4.48
C ALA A 61 -21.34 7.17 -5.91
N ARG A 62 -20.54 6.47 -6.70
CA ARG A 62 -20.93 6.09 -8.07
C ARG A 62 -22.14 5.15 -8.07
N LEU A 63 -22.18 4.20 -7.13
CA LEU A 63 -23.33 3.30 -6.98
C LEU A 63 -24.60 4.08 -6.63
N GLN A 64 -24.50 5.01 -5.68
CA GLN A 64 -25.64 5.83 -5.25
C GLN A 64 -26.16 6.72 -6.36
N ASN A 65 -25.29 7.17 -7.26
CA ASN A 65 -25.65 8.03 -8.38
C ASN A 65 -26.07 7.25 -9.64
N GLY A 66 -26.09 5.92 -9.55
CA GLY A 66 -26.46 5.08 -10.69
C GLY A 66 -25.41 5.02 -11.78
N GLU A 67 -24.18 5.40 -11.47
CA GLU A 67 -23.07 5.43 -12.44
C GLU A 67 -22.33 4.09 -12.52
N CYS A 68 -22.71 3.12 -11.72
CA CYS A 68 -22.07 1.82 -11.67
C CYS A 68 -23.11 0.75 -11.36
N THR A 69 -22.95 -0.44 -11.93
CA THR A 69 -23.80 -1.58 -11.59
C THR A 69 -23.34 -2.23 -10.29
N ILE A 70 -24.28 -2.94 -9.63
CA ILE A 70 -23.98 -3.67 -8.39
C ILE A 70 -22.90 -4.73 -8.65
N GLU A 71 -22.97 -5.42 -9.80
CA GLU A 71 -21.98 -6.45 -10.17
C GLU A 71 -20.58 -5.88 -10.25
N LEU A 72 -20.40 -4.76 -10.94
CA LEU A 72 -19.11 -4.09 -11.04
C LEU A 72 -18.67 -3.56 -9.68
N GLY A 73 -19.64 -3.17 -8.84
CA GLY A 73 -19.36 -2.73 -7.48
C GLY A 73 -18.71 -3.82 -6.64
N PHE A 74 -19.24 -5.04 -6.72
CA PHE A 74 -18.65 -6.18 -6.01
C PHE A 74 -17.25 -6.50 -6.52
N ILE A 75 -17.06 -6.50 -7.85
CA ILE A 75 -15.75 -6.78 -8.45
C ILE A 75 -14.73 -5.73 -8.01
N PHE A 76 -15.10 -4.46 -8.06
CA PHE A 76 -14.22 -3.36 -7.65
C PHE A 76 -13.83 -3.48 -6.19
N THR A 77 -14.79 -3.72 -5.31
CA THR A 77 -14.57 -3.87 -3.87
C THR A 77 -13.70 -5.08 -3.56
N ASP A 78 -13.92 -6.21 -4.26
CA ASP A 78 -13.10 -7.41 -4.07
C ASP A 78 -11.64 -7.16 -4.47
N LEU A 79 -11.41 -6.47 -5.58
CA LEU A 79 -10.06 -6.08 -6.00
C LEU A 79 -9.38 -5.23 -4.94
N LEU A 80 -10.09 -4.23 -4.42
CA LEU A 80 -9.54 -3.35 -3.38
C LEU A 80 -9.22 -4.12 -2.10
N THR A 81 -10.08 -5.05 -1.71
CA THR A 81 -9.86 -5.88 -0.53
C THR A 81 -8.64 -6.78 -0.70
N ASN A 82 -8.49 -7.37 -1.87
CA ASN A 82 -7.32 -8.21 -2.16
C ASN A 82 -6.03 -7.40 -2.19
N TYR A 83 -6.06 -6.21 -2.74
CA TYR A 83 -4.90 -5.32 -2.73
C TYR A 83 -4.52 -4.90 -1.31
N GLU A 84 -5.51 -4.63 -0.46
CA GLU A 84 -5.28 -4.32 0.94
C GLU A 84 -4.58 -5.47 1.66
N ARG A 85 -5.02 -6.71 1.42
CA ARG A 85 -4.40 -7.89 2.00
C ARG A 85 -2.96 -8.07 1.54
N VAL A 86 -2.70 -7.91 0.25
CA VAL A 86 -1.33 -7.98 -0.29
C VAL A 86 -0.45 -6.93 0.37
N SER A 87 -0.94 -5.71 0.48
CA SER A 87 -0.21 -4.61 1.10
C SER A 87 0.10 -4.89 2.57
N ASP A 88 -0.88 -5.41 3.32
CA ASP A 88 -0.68 -5.79 4.72
C ASP A 88 0.37 -6.89 4.88
N HIS A 89 0.33 -7.91 4.02
CA HIS A 89 1.32 -8.98 4.03
C HIS A 89 2.71 -8.43 3.70
N CYS A 90 2.81 -7.49 2.76
CA CYS A 90 4.08 -6.84 2.44
C CYS A 90 4.65 -6.11 3.65
N SER A 91 3.80 -5.37 4.37
CA SER A 91 4.23 -4.68 5.60
C SER A 91 4.77 -5.69 6.63
N ASN A 92 4.07 -6.81 6.83
CA ASN A 92 4.49 -7.85 7.76
C ASN A 92 5.83 -8.49 7.35
N VAL A 93 6.00 -8.78 6.06
CA VAL A 93 7.25 -9.34 5.54
C VAL A 93 8.39 -8.33 5.70
N ALA A 94 8.13 -7.05 5.46
CA ALA A 94 9.15 -6.01 5.62
C ALA A 94 9.62 -5.91 7.08
N VAL A 95 8.68 -5.94 8.04
CA VAL A 95 9.02 -5.93 9.46
C VAL A 95 9.85 -7.17 9.81
N TYR A 96 9.44 -8.33 9.30
CA TYR A 96 10.17 -9.57 9.50
C TYR A 96 11.59 -9.50 8.92
N THR A 97 11.73 -8.95 7.72
CA THR A 97 13.03 -8.73 7.07
C THR A 97 13.95 -7.88 7.94
N MET A 98 13.41 -6.83 8.55
CA MET A 98 14.18 -5.96 9.44
C MET A 98 14.60 -6.65 10.73
N GLN A 99 13.90 -7.71 11.14
CA GLN A 99 14.17 -8.46 12.37
C GLN A 99 15.16 -9.60 12.18
N LEU A 100 15.26 -10.17 10.97
CA LEU A 100 16.02 -11.38 10.70
C LEU A 100 17.52 -11.33 11.03
N PRO A 101 18.24 -10.20 10.82
CA PRO A 101 19.69 -10.20 11.00
C PRO A 101 20.15 -10.23 12.46
N SER A 102 19.27 -10.06 13.41
CA SER A 102 19.61 -9.95 14.82
C SER A 102 18.65 -10.78 15.67
N ASP A 103 19.00 -11.04 16.92
CA ASP A 103 18.08 -11.68 17.82
C ASP A 103 16.89 -10.72 18.09
N LYS A 104 15.81 -11.26 18.68
CA LYS A 104 14.58 -10.49 18.86
C LYS A 104 14.77 -9.20 19.65
N LEU A 105 15.67 -9.22 20.62
CA LEU A 105 15.93 -8.05 21.47
C LEU A 105 16.60 -6.93 20.67
N ASP A 106 17.61 -7.29 19.88
CA ASP A 106 18.31 -6.33 19.02
C ASP A 106 17.42 -5.81 17.92
N ALA A 107 16.53 -6.64 17.38
CA ALA A 107 15.57 -6.24 16.37
C ALA A 107 14.63 -5.16 16.90
N HIS A 108 14.10 -5.33 18.11
CA HIS A 108 13.24 -4.32 18.74
C HIS A 108 13.97 -3.01 18.97
N LYS A 109 15.21 -3.09 19.46
CA LYS A 109 16.03 -1.89 19.65
C LYS A 109 16.31 -1.19 18.33
N TYR A 110 16.60 -1.96 17.30
CA TYR A 110 16.88 -1.44 15.96
C TYR A 110 15.66 -0.74 15.38
N LEU A 111 14.48 -1.36 15.47
CA LEU A 111 13.22 -0.75 15.01
C LEU A 111 12.89 0.52 15.77
N ALA A 112 13.06 0.52 17.10
CA ALA A 112 12.81 1.71 17.92
C ALA A 112 13.77 2.83 17.53
N LYS A 113 15.03 2.50 17.26
CA LYS A 113 16.05 3.46 16.84
C LYS A 113 15.72 4.04 15.48
N ILE A 114 15.31 3.20 14.51
CA ILE A 114 14.89 3.66 13.19
C ILE A 114 13.69 4.59 13.31
N LYS A 115 12.67 4.20 14.06
CA LYS A 115 11.46 5.01 14.23
C LYS A 115 11.76 6.35 14.88
N SER A 116 12.65 6.38 15.88
CA SER A 116 12.95 7.61 16.59
C SER A 116 13.91 8.53 15.81
N SER A 117 14.90 7.96 15.11
CA SER A 117 15.89 8.73 14.35
C SER A 117 15.43 9.05 12.93
N GLU A 118 14.55 8.24 12.35
CA GLU A 118 14.09 8.39 10.98
C GLU A 118 12.61 8.74 10.87
N GLN A 119 12.02 9.27 11.94
CA GLN A 119 10.62 9.68 11.90
C GLN A 119 10.39 10.73 10.81
N GLY A 120 11.37 11.62 10.56
CA GLY A 120 11.32 12.55 9.46
C GLY A 120 11.37 11.87 8.12
N SER A 121 12.19 10.81 8.00
CA SER A 121 12.29 10.01 6.77
C SER A 121 10.99 9.27 6.46
N PHE A 122 10.32 8.74 7.48
CA PHE A 122 9.00 8.11 7.31
C PHE A 122 7.99 9.11 6.75
N VAL A 123 7.94 10.31 7.32
CA VAL A 123 7.01 11.37 6.88
C VAL A 123 7.34 11.80 5.46
N GLU A 124 8.61 11.93 5.12
CA GLU A 124 9.05 12.28 3.77
C GLU A 124 8.63 11.20 2.76
N ASP A 125 8.84 9.93 3.10
CA ASP A 125 8.43 8.80 2.25
C ASP A 125 6.92 8.78 2.07
N PHE A 126 6.17 8.94 3.17
CA PHE A 126 4.71 8.97 3.11
C PHE A 126 4.24 10.08 2.18
N ASN A 127 4.78 11.29 2.33
CA ASN A 127 4.38 12.43 1.51
C ASN A 127 4.76 12.22 0.05
N MET A 128 5.91 11.64 -0.23
CA MET A 128 6.33 11.31 -1.59
C MET A 128 5.37 10.32 -2.25
N TYR A 129 5.04 9.24 -1.56
CA TYR A 129 4.13 8.23 -2.11
C TYR A 129 2.70 8.76 -2.22
N ASP A 130 2.27 9.56 -1.24
CA ASP A 130 0.94 10.17 -1.29
C ASP A 130 0.78 11.07 -2.52
N ALA A 131 1.83 11.82 -2.86
CA ALA A 131 1.84 12.65 -4.06
C ALA A 131 1.94 11.80 -5.33
N LYS A 132 2.78 10.76 -5.32
CA LYS A 132 2.98 9.87 -6.48
C LYS A 132 1.70 9.16 -6.89
N TYR A 133 0.90 8.74 -5.91
CA TYR A 133 -0.33 7.99 -6.14
C TYR A 133 -1.59 8.82 -5.88
N ALA A 134 -1.48 10.12 -6.02
CA ALA A 134 -2.64 11.02 -5.90
C ALA A 134 -3.63 10.74 -7.03
N LEU A 135 -4.91 10.77 -6.68
CA LEU A 135 -6.00 10.52 -7.65
C LEU A 135 -6.31 11.77 -8.49
N ASP A 136 -5.96 12.94 -7.99
CA ASP A 136 -6.27 14.22 -8.63
C ASP A 136 -5.00 15.00 -8.97
#